data_44966372cc3d068419a9e146f42e07c8
#
_entry.id   44966372cc3d068419a9e146f42e07c8
#
_cell.length_a   1.000
_cell.length_b   1.000
_cell.length_c   1.000
_cell.angle_alpha   90.00
_cell.angle_beta   90.00
_cell.angle_gamma   90.00
#
_symmetry.space_group_name_H-M   'P 1'
#
loop_
_entity.id
_entity.type
_entity.pdbx_description
1 polymer ?
#
loop_
_entity_poly.entity_id
_entity_poly.type
_entity_poly.pdbx_seq_one_letter_code
_entity_poly.pdbx_strand_id
1 'polypeptide(L)'
;APVRPADHDLLIELMEGVEDIPGAALHEGLSWDWQSFPQYLDYLGKRRYDIDLAAQLPHAALRVFVMGERGANREPANADDVAAMQKLTAEAIRAGAIGFTSSRTLNHRSSKGAPTPSLKAERDELVAIARGLRDAGRGVLEFISDFEDLDAEFELLR
;
A
#
# COMPACT_ATOMS: atom_id res chain seq x y z
N ALA A 1 4.05 5.10 4.07
CA ALA A 1 3.81 3.67 3.86
C ALA A 1 4.52 2.86 4.93
N PRO A 2 4.01 1.67 5.32
CA PRO A 2 4.76 0.77 6.18
C PRO A 2 5.98 0.24 5.40
N VAL A 3 7.13 0.09 6.08
CA VAL A 3 8.37 -0.32 5.43
C VAL A 3 9.32 -0.97 6.44
N ARG A 4 9.97 -2.06 6.06
CA ARG A 4 11.09 -2.63 6.81
C ARG A 4 12.40 -2.00 6.34
N PRO A 5 13.44 -1.90 7.19
CA PRO A 5 14.72 -1.35 6.76
C PRO A 5 15.33 -2.01 5.53
N ALA A 6 15.11 -3.32 5.36
CA ALA A 6 15.61 -4.06 4.20
C ALA A 6 14.85 -3.78 2.89
N ASP A 7 13.68 -3.14 2.96
CA ASP A 7 12.78 -2.94 1.83
C ASP A 7 12.76 -1.49 1.31
N HIS A 8 13.61 -0.60 1.85
CA HIS A 8 13.65 0.82 1.47
C HIS A 8 13.91 1.00 -0.03
N ASP A 9 14.95 0.36 -0.57
CA ASP A 9 15.33 0.48 -1.98
C ASP A 9 14.23 -0.03 -2.91
N LEU A 10 13.55 -1.10 -2.52
CA LEU A 10 12.42 -1.65 -3.28
C LEU A 10 11.24 -0.67 -3.34
N LEU A 11 10.90 -0.02 -2.22
CA LEU A 11 9.84 0.98 -2.20
C LEU A 11 10.22 2.25 -2.96
N ILE A 12 11.49 2.68 -2.91
CA ILE A 12 11.99 3.80 -3.71
C ILE A 12 11.87 3.48 -5.19
N GLU A 13 12.30 2.31 -5.63
CA GLU A 13 12.18 1.86 -7.02
C GLU A 13 10.73 1.86 -7.51
N LEU A 14 9.80 1.41 -6.65
CA LEU A 14 8.37 1.42 -6.95
C LEU A 14 7.84 2.86 -7.08
N MET A 15 8.15 3.74 -6.12
CA MET A 15 7.71 5.14 -6.12
C MET A 15 8.29 5.92 -7.31
N GLU A 16 9.55 5.69 -7.64
CA GLU A 16 10.19 6.31 -8.80
C GLU A 16 9.43 5.99 -10.10
N GLY A 17 9.03 4.74 -10.27
CA GLY A 17 8.32 4.32 -11.49
C GLY A 17 6.84 4.69 -11.54
N VAL A 18 6.16 4.75 -10.39
CA VAL A 18 4.72 5.04 -10.32
C VAL A 18 4.45 6.55 -10.26
N GLU A 19 5.28 7.31 -9.56
CA GLU A 19 5.04 8.73 -9.25
C GLU A 19 5.97 9.68 -10.01
N ASP A 20 6.87 9.14 -10.84
CA ASP A 20 7.90 9.92 -11.56
C ASP A 20 8.77 10.79 -10.64
N ILE A 21 8.97 10.36 -9.39
CA ILE A 21 9.86 11.04 -8.44
C ILE A 21 11.24 10.40 -8.52
N PRO A 22 12.31 11.14 -8.87
CA PRO A 22 13.64 10.56 -8.98
C PRO A 22 14.07 9.83 -7.70
N GLY A 23 14.54 8.59 -7.82
CA GLY A 23 14.97 7.76 -6.70
C GLY A 23 16.00 8.46 -5.81
N ALA A 24 16.92 9.23 -6.42
CA ALA A 24 17.90 10.04 -5.69
C ALA A 24 17.24 11.08 -4.76
N ALA A 25 16.14 11.70 -5.18
CA ALA A 25 15.40 12.66 -4.36
C ALA A 25 14.71 11.96 -3.18
N LEU A 26 14.19 10.74 -3.39
CA LEU A 26 13.59 9.93 -2.33
C LEU A 26 14.64 9.45 -1.32
N HIS A 27 15.81 9.03 -1.77
CA HIS A 27 16.92 8.65 -0.89
C HIS A 27 17.40 9.80 -0.01
N GLU A 28 17.53 11.00 -0.58
CA GLU A 28 18.00 12.19 0.13
C GLU A 28 16.90 12.80 1.04
N GLY A 29 15.65 12.76 0.59
CA GLY A 29 14.52 13.43 1.24
C GLY A 29 13.85 12.64 2.36
N LEU A 30 14.03 11.31 2.42
CA LEU A 30 13.37 10.43 3.39
C LEU A 30 14.35 9.93 4.44
N SER A 31 14.08 10.24 5.71
CA SER A 31 14.92 9.77 6.82
C SER A 31 14.62 8.34 7.28
N TRP A 32 13.51 7.78 6.84
CA TRP A 32 13.03 6.42 7.18
C TRP A 32 12.91 6.15 8.69
N ASP A 33 12.54 7.17 9.47
CA ASP A 33 12.40 7.11 10.94
C ASP A 33 11.13 6.34 11.39
N TRP A 34 10.57 5.51 10.55
CA TRP A 34 9.37 4.70 10.82
C TRP A 34 9.48 3.33 10.17
N GLN A 35 8.69 2.38 10.70
CA GLN A 35 8.47 1.08 10.09
C GLN A 35 6.96 0.81 9.89
N SER A 36 6.14 1.02 10.91
CA SER A 36 4.69 0.83 10.80
C SER A 36 4.01 2.06 10.18
N PHE A 37 2.76 1.87 9.72
CA PHE A 37 1.97 2.98 9.19
C PHE A 37 1.59 4.01 10.29
N PRO A 38 1.23 3.62 11.52
CA PRO A 38 1.08 4.58 12.61
C PRO A 38 2.32 5.45 12.84
N GLN A 39 3.50 4.84 12.86
CA GLN A 39 4.76 5.59 13.00
C GLN A 39 5.00 6.56 11.84
N TYR A 40 4.60 6.18 10.61
CA TYR A 40 4.63 7.08 9.46
C TYR A 40 3.71 8.29 9.66
N LEU A 41 2.51 8.11 10.19
CA LEU A 41 1.62 9.23 10.52
C LEU A 41 2.21 10.13 11.61
N ASP A 42 2.80 9.54 12.65
CA ASP A 42 3.52 10.29 13.69
C ASP A 42 4.70 11.10 13.12
N TYR A 43 5.42 10.51 12.17
CA TYR A 43 6.51 11.19 11.46
C TYR A 43 5.98 12.39 10.67
N LEU A 44 4.88 12.24 9.94
CA LEU A 44 4.22 13.35 9.25
C LEU A 44 3.76 14.42 10.24
N GLY A 45 3.14 14.05 11.35
CA GLY A 45 2.61 14.97 12.35
C GLY A 45 3.66 15.82 13.06
N LYS A 46 4.94 15.44 13.02
CA LYS A 46 6.06 16.22 13.57
C LYS A 46 6.57 17.34 12.67
N ARG A 47 6.12 17.35 11.41
CA ARG A 47 6.54 18.35 10.43
C ARG A 47 5.51 19.48 10.31
N ARG A 48 5.96 20.61 9.80
CA ARG A 48 5.08 21.73 9.42
C ARG A 48 4.92 21.72 7.90
N TYR A 49 3.70 21.91 7.46
CA TYR A 49 3.31 21.97 6.06
C TYR A 49 2.50 23.23 5.81
N ASP A 50 2.55 23.75 4.59
CA ASP A 50 1.73 24.89 4.14
C ASP A 50 0.33 24.46 3.70
N ILE A 51 0.06 23.13 3.67
CA ILE A 51 -1.21 22.51 3.29
C ILE A 51 -1.58 21.42 4.29
N ASP A 52 -2.86 21.09 4.38
CA ASP A 52 -3.33 19.92 5.12
C ASP A 52 -2.91 18.63 4.41
N LEU A 53 -2.47 17.64 5.18
CA LEU A 53 -2.07 16.33 4.68
C LEU A 53 -2.98 15.23 5.21
N ALA A 54 -3.35 14.32 4.34
CA ALA A 54 -4.00 13.07 4.68
C ALA A 54 -3.30 11.91 3.97
N ALA A 55 -3.29 10.73 4.59
CA ALA A 55 -2.62 9.57 4.03
C ALA A 55 -3.52 8.35 4.00
N GLN A 56 -3.42 7.58 2.92
CA GLN A 56 -4.02 6.27 2.77
C GLN A 56 -2.97 5.17 2.91
N LEU A 57 -3.37 3.99 3.40
CA LEU A 57 -2.50 2.83 3.45
C LEU A 57 -2.36 2.23 2.04
N PRO A 58 -1.16 2.22 1.42
CA PRO A 58 -1.00 1.70 0.06
C PRO A 58 -0.81 0.18 0.05
N HIS A 59 -1.56 -0.52 -0.80
CA HIS A 59 -1.59 -1.98 -0.91
C HIS A 59 -0.23 -2.59 -1.26
N ALA A 60 0.45 -2.04 -2.25
CA ALA A 60 1.75 -2.56 -2.68
C ALA A 60 2.77 -2.57 -1.53
N ALA A 61 2.85 -1.48 -0.75
CA ALA A 61 3.73 -1.40 0.40
C ALA A 61 3.28 -2.33 1.55
N LEU A 62 1.97 -2.49 1.77
CA LEU A 62 1.43 -3.42 2.75
C LEU A 62 1.81 -4.87 2.41
N ARG A 63 1.69 -5.28 1.13
CA ARG A 63 2.11 -6.60 0.67
C ARG A 63 3.60 -6.85 0.90
N VAL A 64 4.46 -5.91 0.54
CA VAL A 64 5.90 -6.02 0.77
C VAL A 64 6.20 -6.08 2.27
N PHE A 65 5.55 -5.26 3.06
CA PHE A 65 5.73 -5.25 4.51
C PHE A 65 5.36 -6.58 5.18
N VAL A 66 4.28 -7.23 4.75
CA VAL A 66 3.81 -8.51 5.32
C VAL A 66 4.60 -9.70 4.74
N MET A 67 4.76 -9.75 3.42
CA MET A 67 5.22 -10.92 2.68
C MET A 67 6.69 -10.83 2.24
N GLY A 68 7.34 -9.65 2.33
CA GLY A 68 8.70 -9.43 1.84
C GLY A 68 8.82 -9.67 0.33
N GLU A 69 9.86 -10.41 -0.08
CA GLU A 69 10.10 -10.75 -1.49
C GLU A 69 8.93 -11.47 -2.16
N ARG A 70 8.20 -12.31 -1.43
CA ARG A 70 6.99 -12.96 -1.95
C ARG A 70 5.97 -11.93 -2.41
N GLY A 71 5.73 -10.89 -1.61
CA GLY A 71 4.82 -9.80 -1.93
C GLY A 71 5.31 -8.98 -3.12
N ALA A 72 6.61 -8.65 -3.17
CA ALA A 72 7.25 -7.96 -4.28
C ALA A 72 7.12 -8.75 -5.59
N ASN A 73 7.26 -10.07 -5.54
CA ASN A 73 7.13 -10.98 -6.66
C ASN A 73 5.67 -11.33 -7.03
N ARG A 74 4.69 -10.73 -6.35
CA ARG A 74 3.26 -10.94 -6.62
C ARG A 74 2.79 -12.38 -6.39
N GLU A 75 3.46 -13.11 -5.48
CA GLU A 75 3.01 -14.43 -5.07
C GLU A 75 1.65 -14.34 -4.34
N PRO A 76 0.81 -15.36 -4.40
CA PRO A 76 -0.43 -15.39 -3.63
C PRO A 76 -0.18 -15.24 -2.12
N ALA A 77 -1.01 -14.45 -1.45
CA ALA A 77 -1.02 -14.36 -0.01
C ALA A 77 -1.61 -15.63 0.63
N ASN A 78 -0.96 -16.16 1.65
CA ASN A 78 -1.53 -17.24 2.43
C ASN A 78 -2.48 -16.70 3.52
N ALA A 79 -3.13 -17.59 4.27
CA ALA A 79 -4.11 -17.21 5.29
C ALA A 79 -3.53 -16.29 6.38
N ASP A 80 -2.27 -16.52 6.79
CA ASP A 80 -1.60 -15.71 7.80
C ASP A 80 -1.26 -14.31 7.25
N ASP A 81 -0.80 -14.24 5.99
CA ASP A 81 -0.57 -12.97 5.30
C ASP A 81 -1.85 -12.14 5.21
N VAL A 82 -2.95 -12.77 4.80
CA VAL A 82 -4.28 -12.14 4.69
C VAL A 82 -4.77 -11.62 6.04
N ALA A 83 -4.65 -12.42 7.11
CA ALA A 83 -5.02 -12.02 8.46
C ALA A 83 -4.16 -10.85 8.96
N ALA A 84 -2.85 -10.87 8.67
CA ALA A 84 -1.94 -9.78 9.02
C ALA A 84 -2.29 -8.48 8.28
N MET A 85 -2.61 -8.54 6.99
CA MET A 85 -3.02 -7.37 6.20
C MET A 85 -4.33 -6.77 6.73
N GLN A 86 -5.33 -7.59 7.08
CA GLN A 86 -6.57 -7.10 7.70
C GLN A 86 -6.29 -6.35 9.00
N LYS A 87 -5.49 -6.94 9.89
CA LYS A 87 -5.13 -6.34 11.17
C LYS A 87 -4.39 -5.02 11.00
N LEU A 88 -3.36 -4.99 10.14
CA LEU A 88 -2.56 -3.79 9.89
C LEU A 88 -3.38 -2.68 9.22
N THR A 89 -4.35 -3.04 8.38
CA THR A 89 -5.29 -2.07 7.80
C THR A 89 -6.16 -1.43 8.89
N ALA A 90 -6.76 -2.23 9.77
CA ALA A 90 -7.55 -1.70 10.88
C ALA A 90 -6.71 -0.82 11.82
N GLU A 91 -5.46 -1.21 12.08
CA GLU A 91 -4.51 -0.43 12.89
C GLU A 91 -4.19 0.92 12.24
N ALA A 92 -3.88 0.94 10.95
CA ALA A 92 -3.58 2.16 10.19
C ALA A 92 -4.76 3.14 10.21
N ILE A 93 -5.98 2.64 9.99
CA ILE A 93 -7.20 3.47 10.01
C ILE A 93 -7.47 4.03 11.41
N ARG A 94 -7.31 3.24 12.47
CA ARG A 94 -7.45 3.74 13.85
C ARG A 94 -6.41 4.79 14.20
N ALA A 95 -5.21 4.66 13.67
CA ALA A 95 -4.13 5.65 13.85
C ALA A 95 -4.37 6.96 13.09
N GLY A 96 -5.30 7.01 12.13
CA GLY A 96 -5.63 8.25 11.41
C GLY A 96 -5.54 8.18 9.88
N ALA A 97 -5.21 7.02 9.30
CA ALA A 97 -5.34 6.87 7.85
C ALA A 97 -6.78 7.15 7.41
N ILE A 98 -6.95 7.84 6.29
CA ILE A 98 -8.28 8.15 5.74
C ILE A 98 -8.86 7.00 4.92
N GLY A 99 -8.03 6.03 4.54
CA GLY A 99 -8.46 4.90 3.73
C GLY A 99 -7.32 3.98 3.35
N PHE A 100 -7.62 3.16 2.37
CA PHE A 100 -6.73 2.19 1.75
C PHE A 100 -6.77 2.36 0.23
N THR A 101 -5.62 2.26 -0.44
CA THR A 101 -5.55 2.38 -1.90
C THR A 101 -4.91 1.14 -2.52
N SER A 102 -5.49 0.65 -3.61
CA SER A 102 -4.99 -0.49 -4.37
C SER A 102 -4.84 -0.16 -5.86
N SER A 103 -3.75 -0.63 -6.45
CA SER A 103 -3.47 -0.51 -7.88
C SER A 103 -3.50 -1.89 -8.55
N ARG A 104 -4.37 -2.03 -9.55
CA ARG A 104 -4.54 -3.20 -10.42
C ARG A 104 -4.43 -2.81 -11.89
N THR A 105 -3.54 -1.87 -12.22
CA THR A 105 -3.28 -1.42 -13.59
C THR A 105 -1.88 -1.79 -14.05
N LEU A 106 -1.75 -2.12 -15.31
CA LEU A 106 -0.46 -2.37 -15.98
C LEU A 106 0.33 -1.07 -16.23
N ASN A 107 -0.31 0.08 -16.07
CA ASN A 107 0.36 1.39 -16.23
C ASN A 107 1.28 1.70 -15.04
N HIS A 108 0.98 1.19 -13.83
CA HIS A 108 1.84 1.37 -12.68
C HIS A 108 2.94 0.30 -12.65
N ARG A 109 4.16 0.74 -12.82
CA ARG A 109 5.37 -0.11 -12.85
C ARG A 109 6.47 0.52 -12.02
N SER A 110 7.37 -0.29 -11.51
CA SER A 110 8.62 0.20 -10.93
C SER A 110 9.51 0.84 -11.99
N SER A 111 10.53 1.58 -11.58
CA SER A 111 11.52 2.19 -12.50
C SER A 111 12.25 1.15 -13.37
N LYS A 112 12.27 -0.12 -12.95
CA LYS A 112 12.76 -1.26 -13.74
C LYS A 112 11.70 -1.95 -14.59
N GLY A 113 10.50 -1.42 -14.66
CA GLY A 113 9.39 -1.94 -15.47
C GLY A 113 8.61 -3.10 -14.85
N ALA A 114 8.91 -3.53 -13.62
CA ALA A 114 8.16 -4.57 -12.94
C ALA A 114 6.77 -4.05 -12.52
N PRO A 115 5.68 -4.83 -12.73
CA PRO A 115 4.36 -4.45 -12.26
C PRO A 115 4.31 -4.28 -10.74
N THR A 116 3.34 -3.49 -10.25
CA THR A 116 3.16 -3.28 -8.80
C THR A 116 2.90 -4.59 -8.06
N PRO A 117 3.34 -4.72 -6.81
CA PRO A 117 3.07 -5.88 -5.96
C PRO A 117 1.58 -6.25 -5.83
N SER A 118 0.68 -5.28 -5.94
CA SER A 118 -0.76 -5.45 -5.79
C SER A 118 -1.49 -5.90 -7.07
N LEU A 119 -0.83 -5.90 -8.25
CA LEU A 119 -1.49 -6.13 -9.55
C LEU A 119 -2.34 -7.40 -9.60
N LYS A 120 -1.85 -8.49 -9.01
CA LYS A 120 -2.50 -9.81 -9.00
C LYS A 120 -3.04 -10.22 -7.63
N ALA A 121 -3.29 -9.26 -6.74
CA ALA A 121 -3.87 -9.57 -5.45
C ALA A 121 -5.23 -10.27 -5.62
N GLU A 122 -5.41 -11.38 -4.92
CA GLU A 122 -6.61 -12.19 -5.00
C GLU A 122 -7.78 -11.55 -4.24
N ARG A 123 -9.00 -12.00 -4.56
CA ARG A 123 -10.23 -11.48 -3.96
C ARG A 123 -10.21 -11.56 -2.44
N ASP A 124 -9.79 -12.67 -1.87
CA ASP A 124 -9.81 -12.89 -0.42
C ASP A 124 -8.90 -11.92 0.33
N GLU A 125 -7.77 -11.54 -0.26
CA GLU A 125 -6.88 -10.51 0.27
C GLU A 125 -7.56 -9.13 0.28
N LEU A 126 -8.19 -8.72 -0.80
CA LEU A 126 -8.89 -7.44 -0.88
C LEU A 126 -10.12 -7.39 0.05
N VAL A 127 -10.87 -8.49 0.14
CA VAL A 127 -11.99 -8.61 1.09
C VAL A 127 -11.49 -8.52 2.54
N ALA A 128 -10.37 -9.13 2.89
CA ALA A 128 -9.79 -9.03 4.24
C ALA A 128 -9.37 -7.60 4.56
N ILE A 129 -8.75 -6.91 3.62
CA ILE A 129 -8.39 -5.48 3.77
C ILE A 129 -9.65 -4.62 3.95
N ALA A 130 -10.69 -4.83 3.15
CA ALA A 130 -11.98 -4.14 3.31
C ALA A 130 -12.62 -4.44 4.68
N ARG A 131 -12.49 -5.67 5.19
CA ARG A 131 -12.90 -6.00 6.57
C ARG A 131 -12.09 -5.22 7.60
N GLY A 132 -10.80 -4.98 7.36
CA GLY A 132 -9.98 -4.11 8.20
C GLY A 132 -10.51 -2.68 8.29
N LEU A 133 -10.98 -2.10 7.18
CA LEU A 133 -11.69 -0.81 7.18
C LEU A 133 -12.97 -0.87 8.01
N ARG A 134 -13.80 -1.89 7.79
CA ARG A 134 -15.04 -2.12 8.55
C ARG A 134 -14.76 -2.28 10.05
N ASP A 135 -13.74 -3.03 10.44
CA ASP A 135 -13.37 -3.28 11.83
C ASP A 135 -12.88 -2.00 12.55
N ALA A 136 -12.38 -1.03 11.77
CA ALA A 136 -12.04 0.30 12.26
C ALA A 136 -13.24 1.28 12.25
N GLY A 137 -14.36 0.92 11.61
CA GLY A 137 -15.61 1.68 11.58
C GLY A 137 -15.57 2.92 10.66
N ARG A 138 -14.52 3.07 9.83
CA ARG A 138 -14.35 4.20 8.89
C ARG A 138 -13.34 3.87 7.83
N GLY A 139 -13.19 4.79 6.87
CA GLY A 139 -12.19 4.73 5.81
C GLY A 139 -12.81 4.55 4.43
N VAL A 140 -12.06 4.93 3.42
CA VAL A 140 -12.42 4.80 2.00
C VAL A 140 -11.53 3.74 1.37
N LEU A 141 -12.09 2.91 0.50
CA LEU A 141 -11.32 2.08 -0.43
C LEU A 141 -11.19 2.86 -1.74
N GLU A 142 -9.96 3.20 -2.10
CA GLU A 142 -9.62 3.74 -3.41
C GLU A 142 -9.06 2.61 -4.26
N PHE A 143 -9.52 2.54 -5.51
CA PHE A 143 -9.20 1.42 -6.37
C PHE A 143 -9.00 1.89 -7.81
N ILE A 144 -7.83 1.59 -8.38
CA ILE A 144 -7.56 1.80 -9.80
C ILE A 144 -7.39 0.45 -10.49
N SER A 145 -8.05 0.27 -11.64
CA SER A 145 -7.97 -0.91 -12.48
C SER A 145 -8.01 -0.51 -13.94
N ASP A 146 -7.47 -1.37 -14.82
CA ASP A 146 -7.63 -1.23 -16.27
C ASP A 146 -9.03 -1.65 -16.74
N PHE A 147 -9.81 -2.31 -15.87
CA PHE A 147 -11.17 -2.78 -16.14
C PHE A 147 -11.29 -3.64 -17.42
N GLU A 148 -10.25 -4.42 -17.73
CA GLU A 148 -10.27 -5.33 -18.90
C GLU A 148 -11.40 -6.36 -18.82
N ASP A 149 -11.71 -6.83 -17.59
CA ASP A 149 -12.87 -7.66 -17.28
C ASP A 149 -13.75 -6.95 -16.25
N LEU A 150 -14.70 -6.17 -16.73
CA LEU A 150 -15.62 -5.38 -15.91
C LEU A 150 -16.40 -6.23 -14.91
N ASP A 151 -16.90 -7.38 -15.33
CA ASP A 151 -17.72 -8.23 -14.46
C ASP A 151 -16.90 -8.79 -13.31
N ALA A 152 -15.69 -9.27 -13.59
CA ALA A 152 -14.78 -9.76 -12.56
C ALA A 152 -14.35 -8.65 -11.58
N GLU A 153 -14.03 -7.45 -12.07
CA GLU A 153 -13.65 -6.32 -11.22
C GLU A 153 -14.84 -5.82 -10.36
N PHE A 154 -16.07 -5.81 -10.90
CA PHE A 154 -17.26 -5.47 -10.11
C PHE A 154 -17.62 -6.55 -9.09
N GLU A 155 -17.44 -7.83 -9.40
CA GLU A 155 -17.62 -8.91 -8.41
C GLU A 155 -16.59 -8.81 -7.28
N LEU A 156 -15.39 -8.31 -7.57
CA LEU A 156 -14.36 -8.07 -6.56
C LEU A 156 -14.75 -6.95 -5.58
N LEU A 157 -15.47 -5.92 -6.06
CA LEU A 157 -15.86 -4.75 -5.29
C LEU A 157 -17.20 -4.90 -4.54
N ARG A 158 -17.97 -5.98 -4.79
CA ARG A 158 -19.23 -6.32 -4.11
C ARG A 158 -19.01 -7.10 -2.83
#